data_7b7d7c90665d58a6ed6bad28ccd21cd0
#
_entry.id   7b7d7c90665d58a6ed6bad28ccd21cd0
#
_cell.length_a   1.000
_cell.length_b   1.000
_cell.length_c   1.000
_cell.angle_alpha   90.00
_cell.angle_beta   90.00
_cell.angle_gamma   90.00
#
_symmetry.space_group_name_H-M   'P 1'
#
loop_
_entity.id
_entity.type
_entity.pdbx_description
1 polymer ?
#
loop_
_entity_poly.entity_id
_entity_poly.type
_entity_poly.pdbx_seq_one_letter_code
_entity_poly.pdbx_strand_id
1 'polypeptide(L)'
;LFGDGWHLFGIGSKAYNETAENYSNAMNAAGAFVDFDTEAEDFDADKVLAELEAYKPESENATATIGVEDEETLAVNEMTVYYSTIPKDAKEDETIGMTYVDAVKYLKENGFDEPDPAAYGVWVKGIPVLVGEGLEKAGAADWLAGLINDGIVAGVGAVLGFVPQMLVLFLLLAILEGCGYMARIAFVLDRIFRKFGLSGKSFICLLYTS
;
A
#
# COMPACT_ATOMS: atom_id res chain seq x y z
N LEU A 1 5.26 -6.99 -6.88
CA LEU A 1 6.23 -6.94 -7.99
C LEU A 1 6.57 -5.51 -8.37
N PHE A 2 5.62 -4.58 -8.31
CA PHE A 2 5.76 -3.17 -8.67
C PHE A 2 5.77 -2.22 -7.46
N GLY A 3 5.71 -2.73 -6.22
CA GLY A 3 6.00 -2.01 -4.99
C GLY A 3 7.42 -2.30 -4.52
N ASP A 4 7.72 -2.01 -3.26
CA ASP A 4 9.05 -2.15 -2.66
C ASP A 4 9.56 -3.58 -2.63
N GLY A 5 8.67 -4.55 -2.59
CA GLY A 5 8.98 -5.97 -2.60
C GLY A 5 7.89 -6.82 -1.96
N TRP A 6 8.21 -8.08 -1.74
CA TRP A 6 7.28 -9.04 -1.14
C TRP A 6 8.02 -10.23 -0.54
N HIS A 7 7.46 -10.82 0.50
CA HIS A 7 8.00 -12.05 1.09
C HIS A 7 7.62 -13.25 0.24
N LEU A 8 8.60 -14.08 -0.09
CA LEU A 8 8.39 -15.28 -0.90
C LEU A 8 7.40 -16.23 -0.21
N PHE A 9 6.32 -16.59 -0.91
CA PHE A 9 5.19 -17.38 -0.40
C PHE A 9 4.45 -16.77 0.81
N GLY A 10 4.62 -15.46 1.07
CA GLY A 10 4.00 -14.78 2.21
C GLY A 10 4.57 -15.16 3.58
N ILE A 11 5.69 -15.92 3.60
CA ILE A 11 6.34 -16.34 4.86
C ILE A 11 7.00 -15.12 5.49
N GLY A 12 6.57 -14.77 6.71
CA GLY A 12 7.07 -13.61 7.43
C GLY A 12 6.29 -12.32 7.19
N SER A 13 5.46 -12.21 6.15
CA SER A 13 4.69 -10.99 5.84
C SER A 13 3.87 -10.49 7.00
N LYS A 14 3.20 -11.39 7.74
CA LYS A 14 2.37 -10.99 8.87
C LYS A 14 3.22 -10.36 9.99
N ALA A 15 4.32 -10.99 10.36
CA ALA A 15 5.19 -10.48 11.42
C ALA A 15 5.88 -9.17 11.00
N TYR A 16 6.28 -9.06 9.75
CA TYR A 16 6.81 -7.82 9.19
C TYR A 16 5.77 -6.71 9.24
N ASN A 17 4.56 -6.94 8.71
CA ASN A 17 3.50 -5.94 8.67
C ASN A 17 3.10 -5.46 10.08
N GLU A 18 2.99 -6.36 11.05
CA GLU A 18 2.73 -5.99 12.44
C GLU A 18 3.85 -5.11 13.02
N THR A 19 5.11 -5.40 12.69
CA THR A 19 6.25 -4.60 13.17
C THR A 19 6.33 -3.25 12.44
N ALA A 20 6.12 -3.23 11.13
CA ALA A 20 6.11 -2.01 10.33
C ALA A 20 4.95 -1.07 10.75
N GLU A 21 3.77 -1.62 11.02
CA GLU A 21 2.63 -0.87 11.54
C GLU A 21 2.94 -0.27 12.93
N ASN A 22 3.52 -1.07 13.83
CA ASN A 22 3.92 -0.57 15.15
C ASN A 22 5.00 0.52 15.05
N TYR A 23 5.96 0.38 14.15
CA TYR A 23 6.96 1.38 13.88
C TYR A 23 6.34 2.68 13.33
N SER A 24 5.50 2.58 12.31
CA SER A 24 4.79 3.74 11.74
C SER A 24 3.92 4.44 12.77
N ASN A 25 3.15 3.68 13.56
CA ASN A 25 2.35 4.23 14.65
C ASN A 25 3.21 4.93 15.71
N ALA A 26 4.38 4.38 16.05
CA ALA A 26 5.29 4.98 17.02
C ALA A 26 5.90 6.30 16.48
N MET A 27 6.34 6.32 15.23
CA MET A 27 6.87 7.52 14.58
C MET A 27 5.81 8.63 14.50
N ASN A 28 4.61 8.28 14.04
CA ASN A 28 3.48 9.20 13.94
C ASN A 28 3.04 9.73 15.31
N ALA A 29 2.96 8.87 16.33
CA ALA A 29 2.56 9.27 17.67
C ALA A 29 3.62 10.14 18.36
N ALA A 30 4.90 9.85 18.17
CA ALA A 30 5.98 10.70 18.68
C ALA A 30 6.04 12.05 17.96
N GLY A 31 5.98 12.03 16.62
CA GLY A 31 6.01 13.20 15.76
C GLY A 31 4.82 14.16 15.94
N ALA A 32 3.69 13.66 16.48
CA ALA A 32 2.52 14.49 16.77
C ALA A 32 2.76 15.54 17.88
N PHE A 33 3.70 15.29 18.77
CA PHE A 33 3.98 16.16 19.92
C PHE A 33 5.35 16.81 19.89
N VAL A 34 6.33 16.16 19.25
CA VAL A 34 7.70 16.63 19.12
C VAL A 34 8.11 16.51 17.66
N ASP A 35 8.53 17.60 17.07
CA ASP A 35 8.97 17.64 15.67
C ASP A 35 10.41 17.12 15.58
N PHE A 36 10.64 16.10 14.77
CA PHE A 36 11.96 15.54 14.47
C PHE A 36 11.98 14.95 13.07
N ASP A 37 13.15 14.97 12.44
CA ASP A 37 13.38 14.46 11.11
C ASP A 37 14.50 13.39 11.17
N THR A 38 14.15 12.14 10.85
CA THR A 38 15.09 11.02 10.83
C THR A 38 15.96 10.96 9.57
N GLU A 39 15.61 11.72 8.53
CA GLU A 39 16.37 11.81 7.27
C GLU A 39 17.37 12.97 7.27
N ALA A 40 17.37 13.82 8.30
CA ALA A 40 18.27 14.93 8.42
C ALA A 40 19.73 14.46 8.53
N GLU A 41 20.66 15.16 7.85
CA GLU A 41 22.11 14.84 7.90
C GLU A 41 22.70 14.89 9.32
N ASP A 42 22.08 15.66 10.22
CA ASP A 42 22.50 15.86 11.62
C ASP A 42 21.61 15.09 12.61
N PHE A 43 20.85 14.08 12.14
CA PHE A 43 20.00 13.27 13.00
C PHE A 43 20.82 12.53 14.07
N ASP A 44 20.43 12.74 15.33
CA ASP A 44 21.02 12.10 16.49
C ASP A 44 19.91 11.44 17.32
N ALA A 45 19.83 10.11 17.23
CA ALA A 45 18.81 9.30 17.88
C ALA A 45 18.78 9.50 19.40
N ASP A 46 19.95 9.61 20.05
CA ASP A 46 20.03 9.80 21.50
C ASP A 46 19.50 11.17 21.92
N LYS A 47 19.77 12.18 21.12
CA LYS A 47 19.29 13.55 21.36
C LYS A 47 17.78 13.64 21.18
N VAL A 48 17.26 13.09 20.08
CA VAL A 48 15.82 13.06 19.81
C VAL A 48 15.09 12.29 20.90
N LEU A 49 15.62 11.14 21.30
CA LEU A 49 15.03 10.35 22.38
C LEU A 49 15.00 11.12 23.72
N ALA A 50 16.06 11.86 24.04
CA ALA A 50 16.10 12.70 25.23
C ALA A 50 15.06 13.83 25.18
N GLU A 51 14.83 14.43 24.01
CA GLU A 51 13.79 15.44 23.80
C GLU A 51 12.38 14.84 23.92
N LEU A 52 12.15 13.65 23.35
CA LEU A 52 10.91 12.90 23.50
C LEU A 52 10.62 12.54 24.98
N GLU A 53 11.61 12.03 25.72
CA GLU A 53 11.45 11.69 27.13
C GLU A 53 11.24 12.94 28.03
N ALA A 54 11.79 14.07 27.65
CA ALA A 54 11.66 15.34 28.39
C ALA A 54 10.32 16.02 28.15
N TYR A 55 9.64 15.71 27.05
CA TYR A 55 8.37 16.35 26.71
C TYR A 55 7.27 15.98 27.71
N LYS A 56 6.58 17.00 28.22
CA LYS A 56 5.43 16.85 29.11
C LYS A 56 4.36 17.84 28.71
N PRO A 57 3.17 17.37 28.33
CA PRO A 57 2.05 18.25 28.04
C PRO A 57 1.48 18.87 29.32
N GLU A 58 0.67 19.89 29.17
CA GLU A 58 -0.06 20.54 30.31
C GLU A 58 -1.09 19.59 30.96
N SER A 59 -1.56 18.58 30.23
CA SER A 59 -2.54 17.60 30.70
C SER A 59 -2.17 16.20 30.24
N GLU A 60 -2.36 15.18 31.09
CA GLU A 60 -2.21 13.76 30.73
C GLU A 60 -3.22 13.30 29.65
N ASN A 61 -4.32 14.04 29.47
CA ASN A 61 -5.32 13.79 28.42
C ASN A 61 -5.08 14.66 27.18
N ALA A 62 -3.86 15.17 26.99
CA ALA A 62 -3.53 15.95 25.80
C ALA A 62 -3.69 15.09 24.55
N THR A 63 -4.18 15.71 23.49
CA THR A 63 -4.34 15.11 22.17
C THR A 63 -3.68 15.99 21.12
N ALA A 64 -3.13 15.38 20.09
CA ALA A 64 -2.65 16.07 18.90
C ALA A 64 -3.35 15.49 17.68
N THR A 65 -3.48 16.27 16.62
CA THR A 65 -4.03 15.81 15.35
C THR A 65 -2.96 15.91 14.29
N ILE A 66 -2.76 14.84 13.55
CA ILE A 66 -1.79 14.78 12.45
C ILE A 66 -2.48 14.33 11.17
N GLY A 67 -1.95 14.75 10.01
CA GLY A 67 -2.35 14.21 8.72
C GLY A 67 -1.51 12.97 8.41
N VAL A 68 -2.15 11.84 8.22
CA VAL A 68 -1.50 10.60 7.78
C VAL A 68 -1.96 10.31 6.35
N GLU A 69 -1.01 10.16 5.45
CA GLU A 69 -1.29 9.82 4.06
C GLU A 69 -1.63 8.33 3.95
N ASP A 70 -2.75 8.04 3.29
CA ASP A 70 -3.18 6.68 2.99
C ASP A 70 -2.42 6.16 1.76
N GLU A 71 -1.72 5.06 1.89
CA GLU A 71 -0.85 4.50 0.85
C GLU A 71 -1.61 4.07 -0.43
N GLU A 72 -2.90 3.71 -0.31
CA GLU A 72 -3.68 3.26 -1.47
C GLU A 72 -4.37 4.42 -2.20
N THR A 73 -4.86 5.41 -1.46
CA THR A 73 -5.69 6.50 -2.00
C THR A 73 -4.95 7.81 -2.16
N LEU A 74 -3.74 7.94 -1.58
CA LEU A 74 -2.97 9.18 -1.46
C LEU A 74 -3.77 10.32 -0.79
N ALA A 75 -4.80 9.96 -0.04
CA ALA A 75 -5.60 10.90 0.72
C ALA A 75 -4.97 11.13 2.10
N VAL A 76 -4.89 12.39 2.51
CA VAL A 76 -4.43 12.73 3.86
C VAL A 76 -5.62 12.64 4.82
N ASN A 77 -5.57 11.68 5.71
CA ASN A 77 -6.57 11.47 6.75
C ASN A 77 -6.12 12.14 8.05
N GLU A 78 -7.01 12.87 8.69
CA GLU A 78 -6.73 13.44 10.01
C GLU A 78 -6.86 12.36 11.08
N MET A 79 -5.75 12.07 11.77
CA MET A 79 -5.68 11.07 12.83
C MET A 79 -5.38 11.73 14.17
N THR A 80 -6.07 11.29 15.21
CA THR A 80 -5.87 11.79 16.57
C THR A 80 -4.87 10.92 17.33
N VAL A 81 -3.91 11.55 17.96
CA VAL A 81 -2.94 10.91 18.85
C VAL A 81 -3.21 11.31 20.29
N TYR A 82 -3.29 10.34 21.17
CA TYR A 82 -3.46 10.55 22.61
C TYR A 82 -2.11 10.48 23.31
N TYR A 83 -1.91 11.34 24.31
CA TYR A 83 -0.65 11.36 25.06
C TYR A 83 -0.45 10.09 25.90
N SER A 84 -1.37 9.75 26.80
CA SER A 84 -1.19 8.63 27.73
C SER A 84 -2.24 7.53 27.66
N THR A 85 -3.47 7.83 27.26
CA THR A 85 -4.57 6.85 27.28
C THR A 85 -5.53 7.07 26.13
N ILE A 86 -5.78 6.04 25.34
CA ILE A 86 -6.79 6.03 24.30
C ILE A 86 -8.15 5.73 24.94
N PRO A 87 -9.17 6.61 24.80
CA PRO A 87 -10.52 6.35 25.30
C PRO A 87 -11.15 5.11 24.62
N LYS A 88 -11.99 4.38 25.33
CA LYS A 88 -12.65 3.17 24.79
C LYS A 88 -13.68 3.46 23.67
N ASP A 89 -14.12 4.69 23.58
CA ASP A 89 -15.06 5.20 22.59
C ASP A 89 -14.35 5.90 21.41
N ALA A 90 -13.01 5.92 21.41
CA ALA A 90 -12.23 6.40 20.28
C ALA A 90 -12.42 5.45 19.09
N LYS A 91 -12.62 6.03 17.91
CA LYS A 91 -12.77 5.26 16.69
C LYS A 91 -11.40 4.87 16.15
N GLU A 92 -11.27 3.60 15.77
CA GLU A 92 -10.01 3.05 15.24
C GLU A 92 -9.57 3.73 13.93
N ASP A 93 -10.52 4.16 13.11
CA ASP A 93 -10.30 4.84 11.83
C ASP A 93 -9.93 6.33 11.94
N GLU A 94 -10.09 6.93 13.13
CA GLU A 94 -9.76 8.33 13.40
C GLU A 94 -8.62 8.49 14.43
N THR A 95 -8.01 7.36 14.86
CA THR A 95 -7.04 7.36 15.96
C THR A 95 -5.80 6.54 15.62
N ILE A 96 -4.62 7.08 15.88
CA ILE A 96 -3.39 6.28 15.86
C ILE A 96 -3.47 5.25 16.99
N GLY A 97 -3.28 3.98 16.66
CA GLY A 97 -3.40 2.84 17.57
C GLY A 97 -2.38 2.79 18.72
N MET A 98 -1.57 3.84 18.88
CA MET A 98 -0.51 3.95 19.88
C MET A 98 -0.55 5.31 20.58
N THR A 99 -0.31 5.33 21.90
CA THR A 99 -0.17 6.59 22.65
C THR A 99 1.24 7.16 22.50
N TYR A 100 1.41 8.46 22.76
CA TYR A 100 2.74 9.08 22.79
C TYR A 100 3.70 8.36 23.78
N VAL A 101 3.22 8.03 24.97
CA VAL A 101 4.03 7.36 26.00
C VAL A 101 4.49 5.97 25.53
N ASP A 102 3.58 5.21 24.89
CA ASP A 102 3.93 3.89 24.34
C ASP A 102 4.88 4.02 23.16
N ALA A 103 4.71 5.05 22.33
CA ALA A 103 5.58 5.35 21.20
C ALA A 103 7.01 5.66 21.64
N VAL A 104 7.19 6.53 22.63
CA VAL A 104 8.51 6.84 23.18
C VAL A 104 9.18 5.59 23.76
N LYS A 105 8.41 4.74 24.45
CA LYS A 105 8.91 3.46 24.97
C LYS A 105 9.32 2.53 23.83
N TYR A 106 8.51 2.43 22.79
CA TYR A 106 8.80 1.60 21.61
C TYR A 106 10.10 2.05 20.92
N LEU A 107 10.24 3.37 20.65
CA LEU A 107 11.42 3.95 20.01
C LEU A 107 12.69 3.77 20.87
N LYS A 108 12.55 3.81 22.18
CA LYS A 108 13.66 3.52 23.12
C LYS A 108 14.14 2.06 23.03
N GLU A 109 13.23 1.12 22.84
CA GLU A 109 13.53 -0.32 22.80
C GLU A 109 14.00 -0.76 21.40
N ASN A 110 13.46 -0.20 20.33
CA ASN A 110 13.66 -0.66 18.94
C ASN A 110 14.51 0.30 18.08
N GLY A 111 14.68 1.55 18.52
CA GLY A 111 15.36 2.58 17.74
C GLY A 111 14.43 3.28 16.73
N PHE A 112 15.06 4.10 15.88
CA PHE A 112 14.37 4.88 14.82
C PHE A 112 14.55 4.28 13.43
N ASP A 113 15.21 3.13 13.32
CA ASP A 113 15.40 2.46 12.03
C ASP A 113 14.14 1.73 11.60
N GLU A 114 13.80 1.86 10.32
CA GLU A 114 12.70 1.12 9.73
C GLU A 114 12.97 -0.40 9.78
N PRO A 115 11.96 -1.23 10.10
CA PRO A 115 12.13 -2.67 10.15
C PRO A 115 12.60 -3.25 8.82
N ASP A 116 13.73 -3.98 8.83
CA ASP A 116 14.24 -4.64 7.61
C ASP A 116 13.33 -5.83 7.26
N PRO A 117 12.62 -5.77 6.12
CA PRO A 117 11.78 -6.88 5.69
C PRO A 117 12.55 -8.20 5.50
N ALA A 118 13.83 -8.15 5.19
CA ALA A 118 14.67 -9.34 5.01
C ALA A 118 14.92 -10.10 6.32
N ALA A 119 14.75 -9.46 7.49
CA ALA A 119 14.87 -10.10 8.79
C ALA A 119 13.72 -11.07 9.09
N TYR A 120 12.57 -10.93 8.44
CA TYR A 120 11.35 -11.71 8.69
C TYR A 120 11.16 -12.88 7.71
N GLY A 121 11.95 -12.96 6.65
CA GLY A 121 11.84 -14.04 5.65
C GLY A 121 12.61 -13.75 4.37
N VAL A 122 12.38 -14.58 3.35
CA VAL A 122 13.00 -14.35 2.05
C VAL A 122 12.30 -13.18 1.36
N TRP A 123 12.93 -12.03 1.39
CA TRP A 123 12.44 -10.82 0.76
C TRP A 123 12.86 -10.74 -0.70
N VAL A 124 11.89 -10.54 -1.59
CA VAL A 124 12.11 -10.32 -3.02
C VAL A 124 11.84 -8.85 -3.30
N LYS A 125 12.90 -8.11 -3.60
CA LYS A 125 12.79 -6.68 -3.94
C LYS A 125 11.92 -6.47 -5.17
N GLY A 126 11.13 -5.42 -5.14
CA GLY A 126 10.33 -4.99 -6.28
C GLY A 126 11.19 -4.53 -7.47
N ILE A 127 10.60 -4.53 -8.65
CA ILE A 127 11.29 -4.06 -9.86
C ILE A 127 11.74 -2.59 -9.74
N PRO A 128 10.94 -1.66 -9.19
CA PRO A 128 11.37 -0.27 -8.98
C PRO A 128 12.63 -0.15 -8.15
N VAL A 129 12.72 -0.89 -7.05
CA VAL A 129 13.88 -0.88 -6.14
C VAL A 129 15.12 -1.42 -6.83
N LEU A 130 15.01 -2.53 -7.58
CA LEU A 130 16.13 -3.11 -8.34
C LEU A 130 16.63 -2.18 -9.44
N VAL A 131 15.73 -1.46 -10.11
CA VAL A 131 16.08 -0.48 -11.14
C VAL A 131 16.74 0.75 -10.51
N GLY A 132 16.22 1.26 -9.40
CA GLY A 132 16.80 2.37 -8.64
C GLY A 132 18.23 2.07 -8.20
N GLU A 133 18.46 0.96 -7.50
CA GLU A 133 19.78 0.51 -7.06
C GLU A 133 20.76 0.29 -8.25
N GLY A 134 20.23 -0.18 -9.39
CA GLY A 134 21.04 -0.36 -10.60
C GLY A 134 21.50 0.97 -11.19
N LEU A 135 20.63 1.98 -11.19
CA LEU A 135 20.94 3.33 -11.70
C LEU A 135 21.91 4.08 -10.79
N GLU A 136 21.76 3.97 -9.47
CA GLU A 136 22.70 4.53 -8.50
C GLU A 136 24.09 3.94 -8.66
N LYS A 137 24.20 2.61 -8.78
CA LYS A 137 25.49 1.93 -9.05
C LYS A 137 26.11 2.30 -10.39
N ALA A 138 25.28 2.66 -11.37
CA ALA A 138 25.74 3.14 -12.68
C ALA A 138 26.17 4.63 -12.66
N GLY A 139 26.00 5.33 -11.54
CA GLY A 139 26.32 6.75 -11.39
C GLY A 139 25.37 7.67 -12.18
N ALA A 140 24.13 7.25 -12.38
CA ALA A 140 23.12 8.07 -13.03
C ALA A 140 22.78 9.28 -12.16
N ALA A 141 22.51 10.43 -12.80
CA ALA A 141 22.07 11.62 -12.07
C ALA A 141 20.70 11.37 -11.44
N ASP A 142 20.47 11.86 -10.20
CA ASP A 142 19.27 11.60 -9.41
C ASP A 142 17.96 11.93 -10.15
N TRP A 143 17.95 13.01 -10.95
CA TRP A 143 16.78 13.37 -11.76
C TRP A 143 16.47 12.31 -12.85
N LEU A 144 17.51 11.61 -13.38
CA LEU A 144 17.36 10.56 -14.39
C LEU A 144 16.85 9.27 -13.74
N ALA A 145 17.36 8.95 -12.55
CA ALA A 145 16.88 7.82 -11.75
C ALA A 145 15.41 7.98 -11.40
N GLY A 146 14.99 9.17 -10.93
CA GLY A 146 13.59 9.50 -10.67
C GLY A 146 12.72 9.41 -11.93
N LEU A 147 13.15 9.98 -13.06
CA LEU A 147 12.41 9.93 -14.31
C LEU A 147 12.18 8.48 -14.80
N ILE A 148 13.20 7.62 -14.68
CA ILE A 148 13.08 6.22 -15.10
C ILE A 148 12.20 5.44 -14.14
N ASN A 149 12.38 5.63 -12.83
CA ASN A 149 11.65 4.89 -11.82
C ASN A 149 10.16 5.31 -11.78
N ASP A 150 9.88 6.60 -11.68
CA ASP A 150 8.52 7.12 -11.56
C ASP A 150 7.80 7.19 -12.91
N GLY A 151 8.52 7.47 -13.99
CA GLY A 151 7.93 7.57 -15.32
C GLY A 151 7.78 6.22 -16.01
N ILE A 152 8.89 5.49 -16.22
CA ILE A 152 8.89 4.27 -17.03
C ILE A 152 8.45 3.07 -16.21
N VAL A 153 9.03 2.86 -15.02
CA VAL A 153 8.76 1.65 -14.21
C VAL A 153 7.35 1.72 -13.65
N ALA A 154 6.92 2.86 -13.09
CA ALA A 154 5.56 3.02 -12.58
C ALA A 154 4.52 2.97 -13.70
N GLY A 155 4.77 3.62 -14.85
CA GLY A 155 3.88 3.60 -16.01
C GLY A 155 3.72 2.20 -16.61
N VAL A 156 4.82 1.49 -16.83
CA VAL A 156 4.79 0.09 -17.31
C VAL A 156 4.16 -0.82 -16.25
N GLY A 157 4.44 -0.59 -14.96
CA GLY A 157 3.87 -1.31 -13.84
C GLY A 157 2.34 -1.25 -13.82
N ALA A 158 1.79 -0.06 -14.00
CA ALA A 158 0.34 0.14 -14.09
C ALA A 158 -0.29 -0.67 -15.23
N VAL A 159 0.32 -0.67 -16.43
CA VAL A 159 -0.15 -1.46 -17.58
C VAL A 159 -0.03 -2.96 -17.30
N LEU A 160 1.10 -3.42 -16.76
CA LEU A 160 1.32 -4.84 -16.44
C LEU A 160 0.41 -5.34 -15.30
N GLY A 161 -0.08 -4.45 -14.44
CA GLY A 161 -1.10 -4.78 -13.43
C GLY A 161 -2.41 -5.29 -14.03
N PHE A 162 -2.78 -4.86 -15.25
CA PHE A 162 -3.96 -5.34 -15.97
C PHE A 162 -3.75 -6.69 -16.65
N VAL A 163 -2.51 -7.06 -16.96
CA VAL A 163 -2.19 -8.29 -17.71
C VAL A 163 -2.70 -9.56 -17.01
N PRO A 164 -2.47 -9.78 -15.70
CA PRO A 164 -2.99 -10.96 -15.01
C PRO A 164 -4.51 -11.03 -15.04
N GLN A 165 -5.19 -9.90 -14.86
CA GLN A 165 -6.65 -9.82 -14.88
C GLN A 165 -7.19 -10.16 -16.28
N MET A 166 -6.61 -9.61 -17.33
CA MET A 166 -6.98 -9.93 -18.71
C MET A 166 -6.70 -11.38 -19.06
N LEU A 167 -5.57 -11.94 -18.59
CA LEU A 167 -5.21 -13.34 -18.80
C LEU A 167 -6.25 -14.29 -18.18
N VAL A 168 -6.67 -14.04 -16.94
CA VAL A 168 -7.72 -14.82 -16.27
C VAL A 168 -9.04 -14.72 -17.04
N LEU A 169 -9.41 -13.52 -17.51
CA LEU A 169 -10.62 -13.32 -18.29
C LEU A 169 -10.58 -14.08 -19.61
N PHE A 170 -9.47 -14.01 -20.35
CA PHE A 170 -9.31 -14.78 -21.60
C PHE A 170 -9.27 -16.30 -21.35
N LEU A 171 -8.65 -16.73 -20.24
CA LEU A 171 -8.65 -18.15 -19.86
C LEU A 171 -10.07 -18.65 -19.59
N LEU A 172 -10.87 -17.87 -18.84
CA LEU A 172 -12.27 -18.17 -18.57
C LEU A 172 -13.10 -18.19 -19.85
N LEU A 173 -12.90 -17.24 -20.75
CA LEU A 173 -13.57 -17.23 -22.05
C LEU A 173 -13.20 -18.46 -22.89
N ALA A 174 -11.90 -18.83 -22.93
CA ALA A 174 -11.45 -20.02 -23.66
C ALA A 174 -12.05 -21.31 -23.09
N ILE A 175 -12.19 -21.42 -21.78
CA ILE A 175 -12.87 -22.57 -21.13
C ILE A 175 -14.36 -22.59 -21.49
N LEU A 176 -15.04 -21.43 -21.42
CA LEU A 176 -16.45 -21.32 -21.78
C LEU A 176 -16.70 -21.66 -23.26
N GLU A 177 -15.80 -21.25 -24.14
CA GLU A 177 -15.85 -21.58 -25.56
C GLU A 177 -15.59 -23.08 -25.79
N GLY A 178 -14.55 -23.64 -25.16
CA GLY A 178 -14.20 -25.05 -25.24
C GLY A 178 -15.28 -25.99 -24.70
N CYS A 179 -16.04 -25.57 -23.68
CA CYS A 179 -17.19 -26.32 -23.15
C CYS A 179 -18.44 -26.22 -24.03
N GLY A 180 -18.41 -25.49 -25.15
CA GLY A 180 -19.58 -25.26 -26.02
C GLY A 180 -20.68 -24.46 -25.35
N TYR A 181 -20.37 -23.74 -24.26
CA TYR A 181 -21.33 -22.93 -23.52
C TYR A 181 -21.87 -21.74 -24.35
N MET A 182 -21.03 -21.19 -25.24
CA MET A 182 -21.42 -20.12 -26.17
C MET A 182 -22.57 -20.54 -27.10
N ALA A 183 -22.55 -21.78 -27.61
CA ALA A 183 -23.65 -22.29 -28.43
C ALA A 183 -24.97 -22.41 -27.65
N ARG A 184 -24.90 -22.77 -26.37
CA ARG A 184 -26.09 -22.84 -25.49
C ARG A 184 -26.65 -21.48 -25.13
N ILE A 185 -25.77 -20.51 -24.85
CA ILE A 185 -26.19 -19.11 -24.61
C ILE A 185 -26.85 -18.53 -25.85
N ALA A 186 -26.28 -18.73 -27.04
CA ALA A 186 -26.87 -18.26 -28.29
C ALA A 186 -28.30 -18.80 -28.47
N PHE A 187 -28.54 -20.07 -28.14
CA PHE A 187 -29.87 -20.69 -28.18
C PHE A 187 -30.84 -20.10 -27.16
N VAL A 188 -30.38 -19.81 -25.96
CA VAL A 188 -31.21 -19.19 -24.90
C VAL A 188 -31.53 -17.76 -25.24
N LEU A 189 -30.54 -17.00 -25.73
CA LEU A 189 -30.71 -15.63 -26.18
C LEU A 189 -31.66 -15.53 -27.38
N ASP A 190 -31.54 -16.43 -28.38
CA ASP A 190 -32.45 -16.49 -29.50
C ASP A 190 -33.91 -16.70 -29.04
N ARG A 191 -34.11 -17.54 -28.01
CA ARG A 191 -35.46 -17.77 -27.44
C ARG A 191 -35.99 -16.55 -26.71
N ILE A 192 -35.13 -15.79 -26.02
CA ILE A 192 -35.50 -14.57 -25.32
C ILE A 192 -35.79 -13.46 -26.33
N PHE A 193 -34.95 -13.27 -27.35
CA PHE A 193 -35.11 -12.24 -28.35
C PHE A 193 -36.35 -12.46 -29.23
N ARG A 194 -36.72 -13.72 -29.52
CA ARG A 194 -38.00 -14.04 -30.18
C ARG A 194 -39.21 -13.56 -29.37
N LYS A 195 -39.10 -13.57 -28.05
CA LYS A 195 -40.18 -13.08 -27.17
C LYS A 195 -40.34 -11.56 -27.23
N PHE A 196 -39.25 -10.84 -27.60
CA PHE A 196 -39.26 -9.40 -27.84
C PHE A 196 -39.46 -9.00 -29.31
N GLY A 197 -39.78 -9.97 -30.18
CA GLY A 197 -40.06 -9.70 -31.60
C GLY A 197 -38.84 -9.42 -32.47
N LEU A 198 -37.63 -9.65 -31.95
CA LEU A 198 -36.36 -9.50 -32.66
C LEU A 198 -35.94 -10.84 -33.28
N SER A 199 -35.69 -10.88 -34.61
CA SER A 199 -35.20 -12.10 -35.23
C SER A 199 -33.72 -12.32 -34.90
N GLY A 200 -33.33 -13.59 -34.67
CA GLY A 200 -31.93 -13.94 -34.35
C GLY A 200 -30.91 -13.51 -35.43
N LYS A 201 -31.35 -13.23 -36.66
CA LYS A 201 -30.51 -12.68 -37.74
C LYS A 201 -30.05 -11.24 -37.46
N SER A 202 -30.87 -10.46 -36.76
CA SER A 202 -30.54 -9.06 -36.42
C SER A 202 -29.43 -8.97 -35.38
N PHE A 203 -29.35 -9.95 -34.48
CA PHE A 203 -28.29 -9.99 -33.46
C PHE A 203 -26.94 -10.36 -34.05
N ILE A 204 -26.91 -11.34 -34.97
CA ILE A 204 -25.68 -11.71 -35.68
C ILE A 204 -25.16 -10.55 -36.51
N CYS A 205 -26.04 -9.79 -37.15
CA CYS A 205 -25.68 -8.60 -37.91
C CYS A 205 -25.10 -7.49 -37.02
N LEU A 206 -25.64 -7.31 -35.81
CA LEU A 206 -25.16 -6.32 -34.83
C LEU A 206 -23.79 -6.69 -34.27
N LEU A 207 -23.56 -7.98 -34.06
CA LEU A 207 -22.27 -8.51 -33.55
C LEU A 207 -21.17 -8.43 -34.62
N TYR A 208 -21.52 -8.52 -35.90
CA TYR A 208 -20.58 -8.44 -37.02
C TYR A 208 -20.24 -7.01 -37.45
N THR A 209 -21.05 -6.03 -37.07
CA THR A 209 -20.88 -4.60 -37.44
C THR A 209 -20.35 -3.74 -36.30
N SER A 210 -20.17 -4.30 -35.08
CA SER A 210 -19.53 -3.64 -33.95
C SER A 210 -18.09 -4.12 -33.78
#